data_e37b979a73739d1e11305dc0fc90e604
#
_entry.id   e37b979a73739d1e11305dc0fc90e604
#
_cell.length_a   1.000
_cell.length_b   1.000
_cell.length_c   1.000
_cell.angle_alpha   90.00
_cell.angle_beta   90.00
_cell.angle_gamma   90.00
#
_symmetry.space_group_name_H-M   'P 1'
#
loop_
_entity.id
_entity.type
_entity.pdbx_description
1 polymer ?
#
loop_
_entity_poly.entity_id
_entity_poly.type
_entity_poly.pdbx_seq_one_letter_code
_entity_poly.pdbx_strand_id
1 'polypeptide(L)'
;FGYPMSSVSAHVSVCPNHQNGRVTPFKTRGICAMQGSFGYELDLSKLSEEDKAEARRQITVYNENWELFQSGSYYRLNSPMENHDYTAWSYVSKDQRKASLSVIYTDLHGNPKPVRVKLKGLKKDASYDVDGTVYTGTALMRGGLLIPKPSCNYDSYMVCIHEI
;
A
#
# COMPACT_ATOMS: atom_id res chain seq x y z
N PHE A 1 -4.54 3.44 -16.12
CA PHE A 1 -3.51 4.47 -16.36
C PHE A 1 -3.93 5.57 -17.34
N GLY A 2 -5.21 5.64 -17.74
CA GLY A 2 -5.71 6.72 -18.59
C GLY A 2 -6.19 7.93 -17.80
N TYR A 3 -6.35 7.81 -16.50
CA TYR A 3 -6.89 8.85 -15.63
C TYR A 3 -6.04 9.04 -14.38
N PRO A 4 -5.98 10.26 -13.80
CA PRO A 4 -5.30 10.48 -12.53
C PRO A 4 -6.02 9.72 -11.41
N MET A 5 -5.27 9.29 -10.39
CA MET A 5 -5.85 8.54 -9.26
C MET A 5 -6.92 9.35 -8.49
N SER A 6 -6.81 10.67 -8.49
CA SER A 6 -7.82 11.57 -7.91
C SER A 6 -9.22 11.47 -8.55
N SER A 7 -9.33 10.92 -9.75
CA SER A 7 -10.60 10.69 -10.44
C SER A 7 -11.13 9.25 -10.29
N VAL A 8 -10.41 8.39 -9.57
CA VAL A 8 -10.80 6.99 -9.35
C VAL A 8 -11.61 6.89 -8.07
N SER A 9 -12.88 6.49 -8.17
CA SER A 9 -13.69 6.14 -7.00
C SER A 9 -13.20 4.83 -6.42
N ALA A 10 -12.92 4.81 -5.11
CA ALA A 10 -12.50 3.62 -4.39
C ALA A 10 -13.04 3.63 -2.96
N HIS A 11 -13.50 2.47 -2.49
CA HIS A 11 -14.07 2.33 -1.16
C HIS A 11 -13.82 0.94 -0.57
N VAL A 12 -13.89 0.86 0.74
CA VAL A 12 -13.91 -0.40 1.48
C VAL A 12 -15.34 -0.91 1.53
N SER A 13 -15.63 -2.02 0.85
CA SER A 13 -16.96 -2.64 0.83
C SER A 13 -17.07 -3.81 1.81
N VAL A 14 -18.27 -4.40 1.90
CA VAL A 14 -18.56 -5.57 2.75
C VAL A 14 -17.68 -6.78 2.41
N CYS A 15 -17.38 -7.59 3.41
CA CYS A 15 -16.66 -8.87 3.26
C CYS A 15 -17.47 -9.98 3.96
N PRO A 16 -17.66 -11.16 3.33
CA PRO A 16 -17.20 -11.55 1.97
C PRO A 16 -17.76 -10.66 0.88
N ASN A 17 -17.04 -10.54 -0.25
CA ASN A 17 -17.52 -9.78 -1.40
C ASN A 17 -18.82 -10.41 -1.94
N HIS A 18 -19.86 -9.58 -2.11
CA HIS A 18 -21.21 -10.05 -2.46
C HIS A 18 -21.33 -10.62 -3.88
N GLN A 19 -20.37 -10.33 -4.77
CA GLN A 19 -20.42 -10.82 -6.16
C GLN A 19 -19.73 -12.16 -6.35
N ASN A 20 -18.61 -12.40 -5.66
CA ASN A 20 -17.76 -13.58 -5.89
C ASN A 20 -17.37 -14.33 -4.61
N GLY A 21 -17.86 -13.91 -3.45
CA GLY A 21 -17.59 -14.55 -2.16
C GLY A 21 -16.15 -14.40 -1.63
N ARG A 22 -15.29 -13.61 -2.31
CA ARG A 22 -13.88 -13.45 -1.89
C ARG A 22 -13.79 -12.83 -0.50
N VAL A 23 -12.95 -13.43 0.33
CA VAL A 23 -12.58 -12.91 1.64
C VAL A 23 -11.23 -12.19 1.52
N THR A 24 -11.20 -10.92 1.89
CA THR A 24 -9.98 -10.10 1.88
C THR A 24 -9.86 -9.40 3.23
N PRO A 25 -8.69 -9.42 3.89
CA PRO A 25 -8.50 -8.73 5.18
C PRO A 25 -8.92 -7.26 5.14
N PHE A 26 -9.48 -6.75 6.24
CA PHE A 26 -9.96 -5.37 6.32
C PHE A 26 -8.83 -4.38 6.04
N LYS A 27 -7.65 -4.61 6.59
CA LYS A 27 -6.42 -3.84 6.31
C LYS A 27 -6.13 -3.71 4.82
N THR A 28 -6.16 -4.83 4.09
CA THR A 28 -5.85 -4.86 2.65
C THR A 28 -6.88 -4.11 1.83
N ARG A 29 -8.18 -4.24 2.18
CA ARG A 29 -9.25 -3.49 1.51
C ARG A 29 -9.04 -1.98 1.64
N GLY A 30 -8.62 -1.50 2.83
CA GLY A 30 -8.27 -0.09 3.05
C GLY A 30 -7.07 0.35 2.22
N ILE A 31 -5.99 -0.41 2.19
CA ILE A 31 -4.80 -0.10 1.38
C ILE A 31 -5.16 0.01 -0.11
N CYS A 32 -6.02 -0.87 -0.61
CA CYS A 32 -6.52 -0.76 -1.99
C CYS A 32 -7.36 0.50 -2.20
N ALA A 33 -8.25 0.82 -1.26
CA ALA A 33 -9.14 1.98 -1.38
C ALA A 33 -8.40 3.32 -1.33
N MET A 34 -7.27 3.40 -0.63
CA MET A 34 -6.40 4.59 -0.58
C MET A 34 -5.78 4.96 -1.93
N GLN A 35 -5.91 4.10 -2.96
CA GLN A 35 -5.47 4.40 -4.33
C GLN A 35 -6.33 5.44 -5.03
N GLY A 36 -7.52 5.72 -4.53
CA GLY A 36 -8.46 6.67 -5.12
C GLY A 36 -9.08 7.58 -4.09
N SER A 37 -10.34 7.96 -4.31
CA SER A 37 -11.15 8.67 -3.32
C SER A 37 -11.58 7.70 -2.22
N PHE A 38 -10.76 7.58 -1.20
CA PHE A 38 -10.92 6.65 -0.10
C PHE A 38 -12.25 6.87 0.66
N GLY A 39 -12.94 5.78 0.98
CA GLY A 39 -14.17 5.79 1.76
C GLY A 39 -14.61 4.40 2.19
N TYR A 40 -15.74 4.33 2.89
CA TYR A 40 -16.37 3.09 3.35
C TYR A 40 -17.79 3.00 2.81
N GLU A 41 -18.10 1.89 2.14
CA GLU A 41 -19.43 1.54 1.66
C GLU A 41 -19.85 0.21 2.31
N LEU A 42 -20.13 0.28 3.61
CA LEU A 42 -20.54 -0.85 4.44
C LEU A 42 -21.23 -0.37 5.72
N ASP A 43 -21.91 -1.29 6.39
CA ASP A 43 -22.55 -1.01 7.68
C ASP A 43 -21.51 -1.01 8.80
N LEU A 44 -21.10 0.17 9.25
CA LEU A 44 -20.10 0.35 10.30
C LEU A 44 -20.53 -0.24 11.66
N SER A 45 -21.84 -0.39 11.90
CA SER A 45 -22.36 -0.97 13.14
C SER A 45 -22.04 -2.46 13.28
N LYS A 46 -21.81 -3.13 12.15
CA LYS A 46 -21.48 -4.57 12.09
C LYS A 46 -19.98 -4.86 12.18
N LEU A 47 -19.14 -3.85 12.19
CA LEU A 47 -17.71 -4.03 12.33
C LEU A 47 -17.33 -4.47 13.75
N SER A 48 -16.35 -5.35 13.86
CA SER A 48 -15.70 -5.65 15.13
C SER A 48 -14.98 -4.41 15.70
N GLU A 49 -14.67 -4.40 16.97
CA GLU A 49 -13.90 -3.28 17.56
C GLU A 49 -12.49 -3.20 16.97
N GLU A 50 -11.90 -4.33 16.58
CA GLU A 50 -10.63 -4.39 15.87
C GLU A 50 -10.71 -3.72 14.48
N ASP A 51 -11.73 -4.05 13.68
CA ASP A 51 -11.96 -3.43 12.36
C ASP A 51 -12.27 -1.92 12.49
N LYS A 52 -13.00 -1.51 13.54
CA LYS A 52 -13.24 -0.09 13.83
C LYS A 52 -11.94 0.65 14.18
N ALA A 53 -11.05 0.01 14.96
CA ALA A 53 -9.74 0.58 15.27
C ALA A 53 -8.89 0.70 14.01
N GLU A 54 -8.86 -0.33 13.17
CA GLU A 54 -8.16 -0.31 11.89
C GLU A 54 -8.75 0.74 10.94
N ALA A 55 -10.08 0.91 10.89
CA ALA A 55 -10.73 1.97 10.11
C ALA A 55 -10.26 3.37 10.54
N ARG A 56 -10.20 3.63 11.86
CA ARG A 56 -9.67 4.89 12.38
C ARG A 56 -8.22 5.12 11.95
N ARG A 57 -7.38 4.08 12.06
CA ARG A 57 -5.98 4.14 11.61
C ARG A 57 -5.87 4.46 10.10
N GLN A 58 -6.68 3.79 9.28
CA GLN A 58 -6.71 4.01 7.83
C GLN A 58 -7.11 5.45 7.47
N ILE A 59 -8.12 5.99 8.13
CA ILE A 59 -8.55 7.39 7.95
C ILE A 59 -7.42 8.35 8.31
N THR A 60 -6.73 8.13 9.43
CA THR A 60 -5.59 8.95 9.86
C THR A 60 -4.49 8.92 8.81
N VAL A 61 -4.04 7.71 8.41
CA VAL A 61 -2.99 7.55 7.39
C VAL A 61 -3.37 8.22 6.07
N TYR A 62 -4.63 8.07 5.63
CA TYR A 62 -5.08 8.69 4.39
C TYR A 62 -5.07 10.21 4.46
N ASN A 63 -5.57 10.79 5.56
CA ASN A 63 -5.62 12.24 5.74
C ASN A 63 -4.21 12.87 5.83
N GLU A 64 -3.29 12.24 6.56
CA GLU A 64 -1.90 12.70 6.70
C GLU A 64 -1.12 12.62 5.39
N ASN A 65 -1.51 11.73 4.48
CA ASN A 65 -0.84 11.48 3.21
C ASN A 65 -1.73 11.79 1.99
N TRP A 66 -2.83 12.54 2.19
CA TRP A 66 -3.80 12.83 1.14
C TRP A 66 -3.16 13.43 -0.12
N GLU A 67 -2.30 14.44 0.04
CA GLU A 67 -1.61 15.08 -1.07
C GLU A 67 -0.70 14.10 -1.83
N LEU A 68 -0.01 13.20 -1.10
CA LEU A 68 0.83 12.18 -1.68
C LEU A 68 0.02 11.21 -2.54
N PHE A 69 -1.13 10.74 -2.06
CA PHE A 69 -1.98 9.81 -2.81
C PHE A 69 -2.68 10.47 -4.00
N GLN A 70 -3.09 11.74 -3.88
CA GLN A 70 -3.83 12.43 -4.95
C GLN A 70 -2.92 13.04 -6.02
N SER A 71 -1.74 13.52 -5.65
CA SER A 71 -0.88 14.34 -6.52
C SER A 71 0.52 13.76 -6.71
N GLY A 72 0.91 12.75 -5.95
CA GLY A 72 2.21 12.09 -6.06
C GLY A 72 2.41 11.36 -7.39
N SER A 73 3.65 11.11 -7.71
CA SER A 73 4.01 10.27 -8.85
C SER A 73 3.78 8.79 -8.50
N TYR A 74 2.93 8.13 -9.27
CA TYR A 74 2.63 6.71 -9.10
C TYR A 74 3.67 5.84 -9.83
N TYR A 75 4.18 4.84 -9.14
CA TYR A 75 5.08 3.82 -9.71
C TYR A 75 4.53 2.42 -9.48
N ARG A 76 4.26 1.69 -10.55
CA ARG A 76 4.12 0.24 -10.47
C ARG A 76 5.52 -0.37 -10.33
N LEU A 77 5.73 -1.16 -9.27
CA LEU A 77 7.04 -1.70 -8.91
C LEU A 77 7.27 -3.12 -9.38
N ASN A 78 6.22 -3.84 -9.72
CA ASN A 78 6.29 -5.15 -10.39
C ASN A 78 5.16 -5.30 -11.42
N SER A 79 5.34 -6.22 -12.35
CA SER A 79 4.33 -6.57 -13.35
C SER A 79 3.54 -7.80 -12.87
N PRO A 80 2.20 -7.74 -12.84
CA PRO A 80 1.39 -8.92 -12.55
C PRO A 80 1.49 -10.01 -13.64
N MET A 81 2.05 -9.67 -14.81
CA MET A 81 2.32 -10.64 -15.88
C MET A 81 3.59 -11.44 -15.64
N GLU A 82 4.51 -10.92 -14.84
CA GLU A 82 5.82 -11.54 -14.53
C GLU A 82 5.85 -12.18 -13.16
N ASN A 83 4.98 -11.72 -12.26
CA ASN A 83 4.94 -12.18 -10.88
C ASN A 83 3.50 -12.21 -10.37
N HIS A 84 3.03 -13.40 -10.02
CA HIS A 84 1.69 -13.63 -9.49
C HIS A 84 1.64 -13.66 -7.95
N ASP A 85 2.79 -13.74 -7.28
CA ASP A 85 2.86 -13.92 -5.82
C ASP A 85 2.45 -12.65 -5.06
N TYR A 86 2.77 -11.48 -5.63
CA TYR A 86 2.42 -10.19 -5.04
C TYR A 86 2.28 -9.09 -6.09
N THR A 87 1.59 -8.03 -5.72
CA THR A 87 1.60 -6.75 -6.42
C THR A 87 2.16 -5.66 -5.52
N ALA A 88 2.93 -4.73 -6.11
CA ALA A 88 3.55 -3.65 -5.38
C ALA A 88 3.51 -2.34 -6.17
N TRP A 89 3.26 -1.24 -5.47
CA TRP A 89 3.28 0.11 -6.02
C TRP A 89 3.74 1.12 -4.98
N SER A 90 4.15 2.28 -5.46
CA SER A 90 4.51 3.40 -4.60
C SER A 90 3.98 4.72 -5.16
N TYR A 91 3.74 5.66 -4.26
CA TYR A 91 3.61 7.08 -4.56
C TYR A 91 4.84 7.81 -4.05
N VAL A 92 5.27 8.82 -4.78
CA VAL A 92 6.38 9.69 -4.39
C VAL A 92 5.94 11.13 -4.59
N SER A 93 6.11 11.98 -3.57
CA SER A 93 5.80 13.41 -3.65
C SER A 93 6.64 14.10 -4.73
N LYS A 94 6.16 15.24 -5.24
CA LYS A 94 6.85 15.97 -6.32
C LYS A 94 8.25 16.43 -5.92
N ASP A 95 8.45 16.77 -4.66
CA ASP A 95 9.75 17.15 -4.07
C ASP A 95 10.62 15.94 -3.66
N GLN A 96 10.08 14.72 -3.82
CA GLN A 96 10.73 13.46 -3.46
C GLN A 96 11.03 13.28 -1.96
N ARG A 97 10.40 14.09 -1.09
CA ARG A 97 10.63 14.05 0.36
C ARG A 97 9.75 13.05 1.08
N LYS A 98 8.61 12.69 0.47
CA LYS A 98 7.67 11.70 1.00
C LYS A 98 7.42 10.62 -0.03
N ALA A 99 7.28 9.39 0.44
CA ALA A 99 6.84 8.28 -0.38
C ALA A 99 5.95 7.33 0.42
N SER A 100 5.21 6.49 -0.27
CA SER A 100 4.55 5.34 0.32
C SER A 100 4.88 4.10 -0.51
N LEU A 101 5.02 2.97 0.14
CA LEU A 101 5.11 1.66 -0.48
C LEU A 101 3.92 0.82 -0.02
N SER A 102 3.22 0.22 -0.98
CA SER A 102 2.16 -0.75 -0.71
C SER A 102 2.47 -2.06 -1.41
N VAL A 103 2.25 -3.17 -0.71
CA VAL A 103 2.44 -4.54 -1.21
C VAL A 103 1.24 -5.38 -0.80
N ILE A 104 0.70 -6.15 -1.73
CA ILE A 104 -0.37 -7.12 -1.46
C ILE A 104 0.09 -8.48 -1.99
N TYR A 105 0.03 -9.48 -1.15
CA TYR A 105 0.31 -10.86 -1.53
C TYR A 105 -0.93 -11.48 -2.18
N THR A 106 -0.82 -11.85 -3.44
CA THR A 106 -1.94 -12.33 -4.25
C THR A 106 -2.02 -13.85 -4.33
N ASP A 107 -0.89 -14.52 -4.21
CA ASP A 107 -0.83 -15.98 -4.19
C ASP A 107 0.29 -16.45 -3.25
N LEU A 108 -0.08 -17.20 -2.20
CA LEU A 108 0.86 -17.72 -1.21
C LEU A 108 1.12 -19.20 -1.42
N HIS A 109 2.37 -19.50 -1.74
CA HIS A 109 2.86 -20.87 -1.75
C HIS A 109 3.32 -21.33 -0.36
N GLY A 110 3.36 -22.62 -0.13
CA GLY A 110 3.65 -23.20 1.18
C GLY A 110 5.02 -22.85 1.80
N ASN A 111 5.94 -22.29 1.01
CA ASN A 111 7.23 -21.77 1.49
C ASN A 111 7.59 -20.47 0.74
N PRO A 112 6.95 -19.35 1.06
CA PRO A 112 7.16 -18.10 0.33
C PRO A 112 8.59 -17.59 0.53
N LYS A 113 9.20 -17.17 -0.57
CA LYS A 113 10.53 -16.54 -0.56
C LYS A 113 10.43 -15.13 0.06
N PRO A 114 11.49 -14.65 0.72
CA PRO A 114 11.57 -13.26 1.12
C PRO A 114 11.39 -12.31 -0.07
N VAL A 115 10.47 -11.35 0.04
CA VAL A 115 10.21 -10.36 -1.00
C VAL A 115 11.01 -9.10 -0.72
N ARG A 116 11.78 -8.64 -1.71
CA ARG A 116 12.42 -7.32 -1.71
C ARG A 116 11.85 -6.48 -2.82
N VAL A 117 11.29 -5.32 -2.45
CA VAL A 117 10.68 -4.38 -3.40
C VAL A 117 11.60 -3.19 -3.59
N LYS A 118 12.05 -2.97 -4.81
CA LYS A 118 12.86 -1.80 -5.19
C LYS A 118 11.96 -0.62 -5.47
N LEU A 119 12.17 0.47 -4.74
CA LEU A 119 11.44 1.72 -4.96
C LEU A 119 11.95 2.45 -6.21
N LYS A 120 11.21 3.46 -6.62
CA LYS A 120 11.56 4.36 -7.73
C LYS A 120 11.28 5.80 -7.33
N GLY A 121 11.94 6.75 -7.99
CA GLY A 121 11.64 8.18 -7.89
C GLY A 121 12.14 8.89 -6.62
N LEU A 122 12.97 8.25 -5.80
CA LEU A 122 13.60 8.88 -4.63
C LEU A 122 14.88 9.65 -5.00
N LYS A 123 15.29 10.60 -4.17
CA LYS A 123 16.61 11.23 -4.26
C LYS A 123 17.68 10.21 -3.87
N LYS A 124 18.71 10.04 -4.70
CA LYS A 124 19.74 8.99 -4.51
C LYS A 124 20.51 9.14 -3.21
N ASP A 125 20.91 10.37 -2.89
CA ASP A 125 21.83 10.69 -1.80
C ASP A 125 21.12 11.15 -0.52
N ALA A 126 19.78 11.27 -0.54
CA ALA A 126 18.99 11.60 0.63
C ALA A 126 18.81 10.37 1.55
N SER A 127 18.66 10.66 2.83
CA SER A 127 18.30 9.66 3.85
C SER A 127 16.81 9.67 4.10
N TYR A 128 16.24 8.49 4.25
CA TYR A 128 14.81 8.29 4.47
C TYR A 128 14.58 7.42 5.69
N ASP A 129 13.65 7.84 6.53
CA ASP A 129 13.11 7.01 7.60
C ASP A 129 12.02 6.08 7.04
N VAL A 130 12.13 4.80 7.38
CA VAL A 130 11.18 3.74 7.06
C VAL A 130 10.89 2.96 8.33
N ASP A 131 9.78 3.26 8.99
CA ASP A 131 9.40 2.65 10.28
C ASP A 131 10.54 2.67 11.33
N GLY A 132 11.21 3.82 11.49
CA GLY A 132 12.31 4.00 12.45
C GLY A 132 13.67 3.47 11.98
N THR A 133 13.77 2.96 10.77
CA THR A 133 15.03 2.52 10.17
C THR A 133 15.45 3.46 9.04
N VAL A 134 16.70 3.95 9.10
CA VAL A 134 17.22 4.89 8.11
C VAL A 134 17.85 4.15 6.93
N TYR A 135 17.45 4.53 5.72
CA TYR A 135 18.00 4.05 4.45
C TYR A 135 18.39 5.21 3.56
N THR A 136 19.42 5.05 2.74
CA THR A 136 19.64 5.99 1.63
C THR A 136 18.65 5.69 0.49
N GLY A 137 18.28 6.72 -0.28
CA GLY A 137 17.44 6.52 -1.46
C GLY A 137 18.05 5.53 -2.46
N THR A 138 19.40 5.53 -2.59
CA THR A 138 20.12 4.53 -3.39
C THR A 138 19.89 3.11 -2.86
N ALA A 139 19.93 2.89 -1.55
CA ALA A 139 19.71 1.57 -0.95
C ALA A 139 18.28 1.08 -1.22
N LEU A 140 17.27 1.96 -1.05
CA LEU A 140 15.87 1.64 -1.33
C LEU A 140 15.60 1.35 -2.81
N MET A 141 16.24 2.09 -3.72
CA MET A 141 16.01 1.93 -5.16
C MET A 141 16.80 0.77 -5.79
N ARG A 142 18.00 0.46 -5.29
CA ARG A 142 18.85 -0.61 -5.84
C ARG A 142 18.77 -1.91 -5.05
N GLY A 143 18.84 -1.83 -3.72
CA GLY A 143 18.77 -2.98 -2.81
C GLY A 143 17.35 -3.43 -2.53
N GLY A 144 16.41 -2.48 -2.48
CA GLY A 144 15.00 -2.70 -2.15
C GLY A 144 14.75 -2.86 -0.66
N LEU A 145 13.51 -2.62 -0.25
CA LEU A 145 13.02 -2.86 1.11
C LEU A 145 12.60 -4.32 1.27
N LEU A 146 13.06 -4.97 2.32
CA LEU A 146 12.60 -6.31 2.69
C LEU A 146 11.18 -6.19 3.27
N ILE A 147 10.24 -6.91 2.65
CA ILE A 147 8.84 -6.87 3.07
C ILE A 147 8.57 -7.96 4.11
N PRO A 148 7.80 -7.69 5.17
CA PRO A 148 7.41 -8.68 6.16
C PRO A 148 6.76 -9.91 5.51
N LYS A 149 7.01 -11.08 6.10
CA LYS A 149 6.42 -12.33 5.64
C LYS A 149 4.91 -12.28 5.82
N PRO A 150 4.12 -12.64 4.78
CA PRO A 150 2.66 -12.63 4.88
C PRO A 150 2.15 -13.77 5.78
N SER A 151 0.99 -13.55 6.36
CA SER A 151 0.29 -14.53 7.21
C SER A 151 -0.80 -15.31 6.47
N CYS A 152 -1.37 -14.74 5.40
CA CYS A 152 -2.45 -15.33 4.62
C CYS A 152 -2.47 -14.77 3.18
N ASN A 153 -3.28 -15.39 2.32
CA ASN A 153 -3.60 -14.80 1.01
C ASN A 153 -4.25 -13.44 1.19
N TYR A 154 -3.89 -12.51 0.32
CA TYR A 154 -4.31 -11.12 0.38
C TYR A 154 -3.83 -10.35 1.62
N ASP A 155 -2.85 -10.88 2.36
CA ASP A 155 -2.15 -10.07 3.37
C ASP A 155 -1.42 -8.91 2.70
N SER A 156 -1.21 -7.84 3.44
CA SER A 156 -0.67 -6.61 2.89
C SER A 156 0.31 -5.92 3.83
N TYR A 157 1.22 -5.19 3.23
CA TYR A 157 2.13 -4.29 3.93
C TYR A 157 2.04 -2.90 3.28
N MET A 158 1.96 -1.88 4.11
CA MET A 158 2.04 -0.49 3.68
C MET A 158 2.89 0.29 4.67
N VAL A 159 3.78 1.11 4.14
CA VAL A 159 4.65 2.00 4.91
C VAL A 159 4.73 3.38 4.26
N CYS A 160 4.73 4.42 5.09
CA CYS A 160 5.05 5.78 4.70
C CYS A 160 6.54 6.04 4.96
N ILE A 161 7.18 6.76 4.05
CA ILE A 161 8.62 6.96 3.98
C ILE A 161 8.87 8.47 3.95
N HIS A 162 9.75 8.97 4.80
CA HIS A 162 10.02 10.40 4.95
C HIS A 162 11.52 10.70 4.87
N GLU A 163 11.88 11.73 4.08
CA GLU A 163 13.25 12.28 4.07
C GLU A 163 13.56 12.92 5.42
N ILE A 164 14.74 12.64 5.98
CA ILE A 164 15.26 13.18 7.24
C ILE A 164 16.53 13.99 7.04
#